data_05a9702cbb8c50d827637ba99848f24e
#
_entry.id   05a9702cbb8c50d827637ba99848f24e
#
_cell.length_a   1.000
_cell.length_b   1.000
_cell.length_c   1.000
_cell.angle_alpha   90.00
_cell.angle_beta   90.00
_cell.angle_gamma   90.00
#
_symmetry.space_group_name_H-M   'P 1'
#
loop_
_entity.id
_entity.type
_entity.pdbx_description
1 polymer ?
#
loop_
_entity_poly.entity_id
_entity_poly.type
_entity_poly.pdbx_seq_one_letter_code
_entity_poly.pdbx_strand_id
1 'polypeptide(L)'
;DERAGDDGGGDGQPGDDGVTVYLRPLDKDGDVIKVAGDVRIQLYDLAAPGGQLIGEYFVPVDQVGKLWSGKLWTGHYTIKCPWPKEPPKHTEITVRATFVDYLTKRVVSAQATCTVKLAP
;
A
#
# COMPACT_ATOMS: atom_id res chain seq x y z
N ASP A 1 -9.89 -4.16 -3.64
CA ASP A 1 -9.90 -2.70 -3.54
C ASP A 1 -8.77 -2.21 -2.63
N GLU A 2 -8.13 -1.13 -3.00
CA GLU A 2 -7.07 -0.57 -2.18
C GLU A 2 -7.23 0.95 -2.07
N ARG A 3 -6.65 1.48 -1.02
CA ARG A 3 -6.59 2.91 -0.82
C ARG A 3 -5.21 3.26 -0.28
N ALA A 4 -4.56 4.23 -0.91
CA ALA A 4 -3.30 4.76 -0.44
C ALA A 4 -3.52 6.14 0.16
N GLY A 5 -2.79 6.44 1.21
CA GLY A 5 -2.89 7.74 1.86
C GLY A 5 -1.59 8.12 2.52
N ASP A 6 -1.50 9.37 2.91
CA ASP A 6 -0.35 9.87 3.63
C ASP A 6 -0.24 9.21 4.99
N ASP A 7 0.98 8.88 5.38
CA ASP A 7 1.21 8.41 6.72
C ASP A 7 1.21 9.54 7.74
N GLY A 8 1.35 10.77 7.28
CA GLY A 8 1.36 11.92 8.16
C GLY A 8 2.61 12.06 9.00
N GLY A 9 3.52 11.14 8.87
CA GLY A 9 4.81 11.24 9.52
C GLY A 9 4.80 11.30 11.03
N GLY A 10 3.93 10.93 11.75
CA GLY A 10 3.66 11.06 13.17
C GLY A 10 4.81 11.26 14.16
N ASP A 11 6.02 11.47 13.68
CA ASP A 11 7.22 11.64 14.50
C ASP A 11 7.67 13.10 14.65
N GLY A 12 6.89 14.03 14.12
CA GLY A 12 7.21 15.46 14.18
C GLY A 12 8.19 15.94 13.12
N GLN A 13 8.61 15.09 12.20
CA GLN A 13 9.49 15.50 11.12
C GLN A 13 8.73 16.27 10.05
N PRO A 14 9.36 17.22 9.34
CA PRO A 14 8.72 17.86 8.20
C PRO A 14 8.61 16.85 7.06
N GLY A 15 7.43 16.82 6.41
CA GLY A 15 7.16 15.89 5.33
C GLY A 15 6.64 14.55 5.82
N ASP A 16 6.24 13.71 4.89
CA ASP A 16 5.75 12.39 5.19
C ASP A 16 6.91 11.39 5.26
N ASP A 17 6.81 10.43 6.18
CA ASP A 17 7.82 9.38 6.33
C ASP A 17 7.64 8.24 5.35
N GLY A 18 6.52 8.19 4.67
CA GLY A 18 6.18 7.13 3.76
C GLY A 18 4.72 7.18 3.36
N VAL A 19 4.20 6.06 2.93
CA VAL A 19 2.80 5.91 2.50
C VAL A 19 2.17 4.80 3.32
N THR A 20 0.94 5.03 3.79
CA THR A 20 0.14 3.98 4.41
C THR A 20 -0.85 3.45 3.38
N VAL A 21 -0.82 2.15 3.14
CA VAL A 21 -1.68 1.51 2.16
C VAL A 21 -2.78 0.75 2.88
N TYR A 22 -4.02 0.99 2.48
CA TYR A 22 -5.18 0.28 3.01
C TYR A 22 -5.71 -0.64 1.93
N LEU A 23 -5.68 -1.95 2.20
CA LEU A 23 -6.17 -2.96 1.27
C LEU A 23 -7.48 -3.53 1.77
N ARG A 24 -8.48 -3.50 0.92
CA ARG A 24 -9.80 -4.04 1.23
C ARG A 24 -10.17 -5.06 0.16
N PRO A 25 -9.86 -6.34 0.36
CA PRO A 25 -10.24 -7.36 -0.62
C PRO A 25 -11.76 -7.45 -0.71
N LEU A 26 -12.26 -7.50 -1.94
CA LEU A 26 -13.69 -7.60 -2.20
C LEU A 26 -13.96 -8.88 -2.98
N ASP A 27 -15.11 -9.51 -2.70
CA ASP A 27 -15.57 -10.62 -3.53
C ASP A 27 -16.27 -10.08 -4.79
N LYS A 28 -16.77 -11.00 -5.62
CA LYS A 28 -17.42 -10.62 -6.88
C LYS A 28 -18.66 -9.76 -6.68
N ASP A 29 -19.26 -9.79 -5.50
CA ASP A 29 -20.46 -9.03 -5.19
C ASP A 29 -20.15 -7.70 -4.50
N GLY A 30 -18.86 -7.39 -4.32
CA GLY A 30 -18.42 -6.15 -3.71
C GLY A 30 -18.36 -6.18 -2.19
N ASP A 31 -18.56 -7.34 -1.59
CA ASP A 31 -18.50 -7.47 -0.13
C ASP A 31 -17.05 -7.65 0.32
N VAL A 32 -16.70 -7.02 1.45
CA VAL A 32 -15.36 -7.14 2.01
C VAL A 32 -15.16 -8.54 2.55
N ILE A 33 -14.05 -9.15 2.18
CA ILE A 33 -13.69 -10.48 2.69
C ILE A 33 -12.28 -10.44 3.26
N LYS A 34 -12.05 -11.24 4.29
CA LYS A 34 -10.72 -11.42 4.85
C LYS A 34 -10.12 -12.67 4.22
N VAL A 35 -9.13 -12.48 3.36
CA VAL A 35 -8.52 -13.59 2.62
C VAL A 35 -7.06 -13.72 2.98
N ALA A 36 -6.51 -14.91 2.78
CA ALA A 36 -5.10 -15.19 3.04
C ALA A 36 -4.31 -15.14 1.74
N GLY A 37 -3.20 -14.43 1.76
CA GLY A 37 -2.34 -14.34 0.60
C GLY A 37 -1.13 -13.46 0.84
N ASP A 38 -0.22 -13.49 -0.12
CA ASP A 38 0.96 -12.64 -0.10
C ASP A 38 0.61 -11.27 -0.71
N VAL A 39 1.21 -10.22 -0.16
CA VAL A 39 0.99 -8.86 -0.64
C VAL A 39 2.32 -8.26 -1.05
N ARG A 40 2.36 -7.66 -2.24
CA ARG A 40 3.49 -6.86 -2.70
C ARG A 40 3.01 -5.44 -2.94
N ILE A 41 3.73 -4.48 -2.38
CA ILE A 41 3.46 -3.06 -2.58
C ILE A 41 4.62 -2.45 -3.32
N GLN A 42 4.34 -1.71 -4.38
CA GLN A 42 5.34 -0.99 -5.15
C GLN A 42 4.96 0.49 -5.19
N LEU A 43 5.92 1.34 -4.91
CA LEU A 43 5.73 2.79 -4.91
C LEU A 43 6.50 3.38 -6.09
N TYR A 44 5.82 4.15 -6.93
CA TYR A 44 6.41 4.72 -8.12
C TYR A 44 6.30 6.24 -8.11
N ASP A 45 7.37 6.90 -8.53
CA ASP A 45 7.35 8.32 -8.87
C ASP A 45 7.31 8.40 -10.38
N LEU A 46 6.11 8.52 -10.95
CA LEU A 46 5.93 8.55 -12.39
C LEU A 46 6.32 9.90 -13.01
N ALA A 47 6.48 10.93 -12.20
CA ALA A 47 6.94 12.24 -12.67
C ALA A 47 8.45 12.23 -12.93
N ALA A 48 9.19 11.29 -12.37
CA ALA A 48 10.60 11.14 -12.68
C ALA A 48 10.78 10.64 -14.12
N PRO A 49 11.87 11.00 -14.80
CA PRO A 49 12.10 10.53 -16.17
C PRO A 49 12.06 9.01 -16.26
N GLY A 50 11.21 8.48 -17.16
CA GLY A 50 11.04 7.05 -17.34
C GLY A 50 10.24 6.36 -16.25
N GLY A 51 9.70 7.12 -15.28
CA GLY A 51 9.09 6.54 -14.09
C GLY A 51 10.14 5.90 -13.19
N GLN A 52 10.00 6.02 -11.90
CA GLN A 52 10.98 5.49 -10.97
C GLN A 52 10.31 4.68 -9.87
N LEU A 53 10.76 3.45 -9.69
CA LEU A 53 10.38 2.62 -8.54
C LEU A 53 11.17 3.12 -7.33
N ILE A 54 10.48 3.69 -6.36
CA ILE A 54 11.11 4.28 -5.19
C ILE A 54 10.98 3.44 -3.93
N GLY A 55 10.17 2.38 -3.98
CA GLY A 55 10.06 1.47 -2.85
C GLY A 55 9.32 0.21 -3.24
N GLU A 56 9.68 -0.89 -2.60
CA GLU A 56 9.02 -2.17 -2.80
C GLU A 56 8.97 -2.91 -1.48
N TYR A 57 7.80 -3.44 -1.15
CA TYR A 57 7.57 -4.12 0.12
C TYR A 57 6.85 -5.43 -0.15
N PHE A 58 7.24 -6.44 0.59
CA PHE A 58 6.62 -7.75 0.49
C PHE A 58 6.14 -8.19 1.87
N VAL A 59 4.87 -8.55 1.96
CA VAL A 59 4.27 -9.06 3.20
C VAL A 59 3.82 -10.49 2.93
N PRO A 60 4.50 -11.47 3.49
CA PRO A 60 4.11 -12.87 3.28
C PRO A 60 2.81 -13.21 4.00
N VAL A 61 2.16 -14.27 3.54
CA VAL A 61 0.82 -14.66 3.99
C VAL A 61 0.73 -14.80 5.51
N ASP A 62 1.76 -15.28 6.16
CA ASP A 62 1.76 -15.48 7.61
C ASP A 62 1.85 -14.16 8.38
N GLN A 63 2.19 -13.06 7.72
CA GLN A 63 2.23 -11.73 8.33
C GLN A 63 1.00 -10.89 7.98
N VAL A 64 0.38 -11.12 6.83
CA VAL A 64 -0.73 -10.31 6.34
C VAL A 64 -1.89 -10.29 7.34
N GLY A 65 -2.22 -11.44 7.91
CA GLY A 65 -3.33 -11.54 8.87
C GLY A 65 -3.17 -10.64 10.08
N LYS A 66 -1.94 -10.34 10.47
CA LYS A 66 -1.66 -9.49 11.63
C LYS A 66 -1.90 -8.00 11.35
N LEU A 67 -2.09 -7.66 10.09
CA LEU A 67 -2.26 -6.27 9.66
C LEU A 67 -3.73 -5.90 9.50
N TRP A 68 -4.64 -6.82 9.79
CA TRP A 68 -6.08 -6.57 9.68
C TRP A 68 -6.55 -5.63 10.79
N SER A 69 -7.31 -4.62 10.41
CA SER A 69 -7.91 -3.66 11.32
C SER A 69 -9.41 -3.60 11.11
N GLY A 70 -10.16 -3.50 12.18
CA GLY A 70 -11.60 -3.34 12.10
C GLY A 70 -12.35 -4.66 12.16
N LYS A 71 -13.66 -4.59 11.94
CA LYS A 71 -14.52 -5.75 11.95
C LYS A 71 -14.45 -6.50 10.63
N LEU A 72 -15.00 -7.71 10.60
CA LEU A 72 -14.86 -8.59 9.44
C LEU A 72 -15.29 -7.95 8.12
N TRP A 73 -16.41 -7.24 8.10
CA TRP A 73 -16.94 -6.66 6.85
C TRP A 73 -16.71 -5.16 6.70
N THR A 74 -16.08 -4.54 7.67
CA THR A 74 -15.70 -3.12 7.56
C THR A 74 -14.20 -2.94 7.68
N GLY A 75 -13.47 -4.03 7.83
CA GLY A 75 -12.05 -3.96 8.06
C GLY A 75 -11.23 -3.87 6.78
N HIS A 76 -9.96 -3.73 6.98
CA HIS A 76 -8.98 -3.64 5.91
C HIS A 76 -7.61 -4.02 6.45
N TYR A 77 -6.70 -4.33 5.55
CA TYR A 77 -5.29 -4.50 5.90
C TYR A 77 -4.62 -3.13 5.83
N THR A 78 -3.81 -2.83 6.84
CA THR A 78 -3.05 -1.57 6.90
C THR A 78 -1.57 -1.90 6.76
N ILE A 79 -0.93 -1.37 5.74
CA ILE A 79 0.48 -1.62 5.46
C ILE A 79 1.21 -0.30 5.41
N LYS A 80 2.17 -0.13 6.32
CA LYS A 80 2.99 1.08 6.37
C LYS A 80 4.23 0.86 5.51
N CYS A 81 4.46 1.80 4.61
CA CYS A 81 5.54 1.74 3.63
C CYS A 81 6.43 2.96 3.79
N PRO A 82 7.37 2.96 4.74
CA PRO A 82 8.31 4.08 4.89
C PRO A 82 9.25 4.16 3.69
N TRP A 83 9.78 5.35 3.45
CA TRP A 83 10.75 5.50 2.36
C TRP A 83 11.97 4.64 2.67
N PRO A 84 12.36 3.71 1.76
CA PRO A 84 13.49 2.81 2.04
C PRO A 84 14.83 3.51 2.07
N LYS A 85 14.96 4.62 1.35
CA LYS A 85 16.20 5.39 1.29
C LYS A 85 15.92 6.86 1.56
N GLU A 86 15.62 7.61 0.52
CA GLU A 86 15.31 9.03 0.63
C GLU A 86 13.87 9.29 0.22
N PRO A 87 13.28 10.39 0.70
CA PRO A 87 11.94 10.76 0.28
C PRO A 87 11.89 10.99 -1.22
N PRO A 88 10.72 10.88 -1.84
CA PRO A 88 10.59 11.18 -3.26
C PRO A 88 10.80 12.67 -3.54
N LYS A 89 11.09 13.00 -4.78
CA LYS A 89 11.30 14.39 -5.21
C LYS A 89 10.01 15.05 -5.69
N HIS A 90 8.96 14.28 -5.89
CA HIS A 90 7.67 14.77 -6.37
C HIS A 90 6.58 14.39 -5.40
N THR A 91 5.51 15.17 -5.39
CA THR A 91 4.45 15.00 -4.40
C THR A 91 3.45 13.89 -4.76
N GLU A 92 3.39 13.49 -6.02
CA GLU A 92 2.43 12.49 -6.46
C GLU A 92 3.10 11.12 -6.58
N ILE A 93 2.59 10.17 -5.82
CA ILE A 93 3.15 8.81 -5.76
C ILE A 93 2.08 7.83 -6.21
N THR A 94 2.43 6.95 -7.12
CA THR A 94 1.55 5.86 -7.54
C THR A 94 1.88 4.62 -6.74
N VAL A 95 0.85 4.04 -6.15
CA VAL A 95 0.96 2.82 -5.35
C VAL A 95 0.35 1.68 -6.15
N ARG A 96 1.11 0.61 -6.34
CA ARG A 96 0.59 -0.62 -6.93
C ARG A 96 0.64 -1.70 -5.88
N ALA A 97 -0.52 -2.33 -5.62
CA ALA A 97 -0.61 -3.45 -4.71
C ALA A 97 -0.93 -4.71 -5.51
N THR A 98 -0.21 -5.78 -5.23
CA THR A 98 -0.44 -7.07 -5.86
C THR A 98 -0.70 -8.08 -4.76
N PHE A 99 -1.81 -8.79 -4.88
CA PHE A 99 -2.22 -9.82 -3.93
C PHE A 99 -2.22 -11.16 -4.64
N VAL A 100 -1.57 -12.17 -4.02
CA VAL A 100 -1.53 -13.53 -4.55
C VAL A 100 -2.26 -14.42 -3.56
N ASP A 101 -3.43 -14.93 -3.97
CA ASP A 101 -4.25 -15.79 -3.12
C ASP A 101 -3.49 -17.05 -2.73
N TYR A 102 -3.48 -17.36 -1.44
CA TYR A 102 -2.71 -18.48 -0.92
C TYR A 102 -3.19 -19.83 -1.46
N LEU A 103 -4.50 -20.00 -1.60
CA LEU A 103 -5.09 -21.27 -2.01
C LEU A 103 -5.11 -21.43 -3.52
N THR A 104 -5.60 -20.41 -4.25
CA THR A 104 -5.82 -20.50 -5.68
C THR A 104 -4.64 -20.04 -6.52
N LYS A 105 -3.72 -19.27 -5.91
CA LYS A 105 -2.58 -18.63 -6.58
C LYS A 105 -3.03 -17.58 -7.60
N ARG A 106 -4.28 -17.14 -7.54
CA ARG A 106 -4.75 -16.05 -8.40
C ARG A 106 -4.10 -14.75 -8.00
N VAL A 107 -3.74 -13.96 -8.99
CA VAL A 107 -3.06 -12.68 -8.79
C VAL A 107 -4.03 -11.56 -9.11
N VAL A 108 -4.16 -10.62 -8.17
CA VAL A 108 -4.99 -9.43 -8.35
C VAL A 108 -4.12 -8.23 -8.06
N SER A 109 -4.18 -7.23 -8.94
CA SER A 109 -3.44 -5.98 -8.76
C SER A 109 -4.37 -4.79 -8.82
N ALA A 110 -4.02 -3.75 -8.07
CA ALA A 110 -4.74 -2.49 -8.10
C ALA A 110 -3.73 -1.36 -7.98
N GLN A 111 -4.10 -0.18 -8.47
CA GLN A 111 -3.26 1.01 -8.40
C GLN A 111 -4.06 2.18 -7.87
N ALA A 112 -3.39 3.05 -7.15
CA ALA A 112 -3.95 4.29 -6.67
C ALA A 112 -2.85 5.34 -6.63
N THR A 113 -3.24 6.60 -6.75
CA THR A 113 -2.31 7.71 -6.67
C THR A 113 -2.60 8.48 -5.39
N CYS A 114 -1.56 8.85 -4.67
CA CYS A 114 -1.69 9.66 -3.48
C CYS A 114 -0.74 10.86 -3.56
N THR A 115 -1.06 11.89 -2.80
CA THR A 115 -0.21 13.07 -2.67
C THR A 115 0.53 12.99 -1.34
N VAL A 116 1.83 13.15 -1.39
CA VAL A 116 2.66 13.13 -0.19
C VAL A 116 3.23 14.52 0.06
N LYS A 117 3.54 14.78 1.32
CA LYS A 117 4.12 16.04 1.73
C LYS A 117 5.63 15.90 1.70
N LEU A 118 6.29 16.79 0.98
CA LEU A 118 7.74 16.79 0.89
C LEU A 118 8.32 17.65 2.01
N ALA A 119 9.53 17.30 2.45
CA ALA A 119 10.27 18.11 3.38
C ALA A 119 10.67 19.43 2.70
N PRO A 120 10.75 20.56 3.47
CA PRO A 120 11.17 21.83 2.92
C PRO A 120 12.60 21.80 2.38
#